data_10bbad461b3b92adbb1a940c2b2dd6ed
#
_entry.id   10bbad461b3b92adbb1a940c2b2dd6ed
#
_cell.length_a   1.000
_cell.length_b   1.000
_cell.length_c   1.000
_cell.angle_alpha   90.00
_cell.angle_beta   90.00
_cell.angle_gamma   90.00
#
_symmetry.space_group_name_H-M   'P 1'
#
loop_
_entity.id
_entity.type
_entity.pdbx_description
1 polymer ?
#
loop_
_entity_poly.entity_id
_entity_poly.type
_entity_poly.pdbx_seq_one_letter_code
_entity_poly.pdbx_strand_id
1 'polypeptide(L)'
;MGSLRIKHSGQVFTPDYLVADILDFCGYVESPRILGKHIIDNSCGEGAFLCEIVGRYCRAFRAGNDDIALLKDELQTYIHGIEIDAGTYERCIENLNLVALKFGVTDVDWDIIEGNALKIKIYDGAMDFVVGNPPY
;
A
#
# COMPACT_ATOMS: atom_id res chain seq x y z
N MET A 1 -10.24 20.18 -0.49
CA MET A 1 -9.10 20.99 -0.81
C MET A 1 -7.85 20.13 -0.89
N GLY A 2 -7.08 20.23 -1.90
CA GLY A 2 -6.04 19.29 -2.20
C GLY A 2 -4.61 19.73 -1.93
N SER A 3 -4.34 20.45 -0.89
CA SER A 3 -2.98 20.84 -0.58
C SER A 3 -2.22 19.72 0.14
N LEU A 4 -0.94 19.62 -0.13
CA LEU A 4 -0.04 18.77 0.65
C LEU A 4 0.20 19.40 2.02
N ARG A 5 0.31 18.57 3.03
CA ARG A 5 0.64 18.99 4.37
C ARG A 5 1.94 18.35 4.80
N ILE A 6 2.75 19.11 5.51
CA ILE A 6 4.04 18.65 6.02
C ILE A 6 3.90 18.42 7.52
N LYS A 7 4.25 17.21 7.96
CA LYS A 7 4.33 16.88 9.38
C LYS A 7 5.54 17.54 10.01
N HIS A 8 5.48 17.75 11.31
CA HIS A 8 6.64 18.25 12.05
C HIS A 8 7.84 17.29 12.00
N SER A 9 7.63 16.04 11.60
CA SER A 9 8.70 15.06 11.35
C SER A 9 9.31 15.19 9.96
N GLY A 10 8.88 16.17 9.14
CA GLY A 10 9.36 16.36 7.78
C GLY A 10 8.67 15.54 6.72
N GLN A 11 7.74 14.67 7.10
CA GLN A 11 6.99 13.87 6.14
C GLN A 11 5.89 14.69 5.46
N VAL A 12 5.59 14.35 4.21
CA VAL A 12 4.56 15.01 3.41
C VAL A 12 3.35 14.09 3.30
N PHE A 13 2.17 14.62 3.65
CA PHE A 13 0.91 13.92 3.42
C PHE A 13 0.47 14.12 1.98
N THR A 14 0.02 13.02 1.35
CA THR A 14 -0.57 13.06 0.02
C THR A 14 -2.09 13.04 0.15
N PRO A 15 -2.81 14.02 -0.41
CA PRO A 15 -4.28 14.01 -0.37
C PRO A 15 -4.87 12.80 -1.10
N ASP A 16 -6.04 12.34 -0.65
CA ASP A 16 -6.68 11.14 -1.20
C ASP A 16 -6.93 11.23 -2.71
N TYR A 17 -7.37 12.39 -3.21
CA TYR A 17 -7.63 12.53 -4.65
C TYR A 17 -6.35 12.38 -5.47
N LEU A 18 -5.22 12.85 -4.94
CA LEU A 18 -3.94 12.75 -5.62
C LEU A 18 -3.41 11.31 -5.59
N VAL A 19 -3.62 10.59 -4.48
CA VAL A 19 -3.31 9.16 -4.39
C VAL A 19 -4.04 8.39 -5.48
N ALA A 20 -5.36 8.61 -5.61
CA ALA A 20 -6.17 7.94 -6.62
C ALA A 20 -5.68 8.27 -8.04
N ASP A 21 -5.40 9.55 -8.31
CA ASP A 21 -4.92 9.97 -9.64
C ASP A 21 -3.58 9.35 -9.99
N ILE A 22 -2.65 9.28 -9.03
CA ILE A 22 -1.32 8.70 -9.26
C ILE A 22 -1.45 7.20 -9.53
N LEU A 23 -2.26 6.49 -8.76
CA LEU A 23 -2.46 5.06 -8.97
C LEU A 23 -3.12 4.78 -10.33
N ASP A 24 -4.10 5.60 -10.72
CA ASP A 24 -4.72 5.51 -12.05
C ASP A 24 -3.69 5.72 -13.14
N PHE A 25 -2.85 6.74 -13.00
CA PHE A 25 -1.81 7.05 -13.97
C PHE A 25 -0.80 5.91 -14.10
N CYS A 26 -0.45 5.27 -13.00
CA CYS A 26 0.48 4.13 -13.00
C CYS A 26 -0.15 2.85 -13.55
N GLY A 27 -1.46 2.82 -13.75
CA GLY A 27 -2.15 1.65 -14.25
C GLY A 27 -2.66 0.70 -13.18
N TYR A 28 -2.50 1.03 -11.91
CA TYR A 28 -3.01 0.20 -10.82
C TYR A 28 -4.50 0.47 -10.59
N VAL A 29 -5.27 0.23 -11.63
CA VAL A 29 -6.72 0.50 -11.66
C VAL A 29 -7.47 -0.74 -11.18
N GLU A 30 -8.53 -0.53 -10.40
CA GLU A 30 -9.38 -1.61 -9.89
C GLU A 30 -9.95 -2.43 -11.06
N SER A 31 -9.35 -3.58 -11.29
CA SER A 31 -9.72 -4.51 -12.36
C SER A 31 -9.04 -5.85 -12.11
N PRO A 32 -9.44 -6.93 -12.81
CA PRO A 32 -8.74 -8.20 -12.67
C PRO A 32 -7.23 -8.14 -13.01
N ARG A 33 -6.80 -7.10 -13.72
CA ARG A 33 -5.40 -6.96 -14.14
C ARG A 33 -4.43 -6.74 -12.99
N ILE A 34 -4.90 -6.21 -11.85
CA ILE A 34 -4.02 -6.00 -10.70
C ILE A 34 -3.86 -7.25 -9.82
N LEU A 35 -4.75 -8.24 -9.99
CA LEU A 35 -4.69 -9.46 -9.19
C LEU A 35 -3.45 -10.27 -9.55
N GLY A 36 -2.72 -10.71 -8.52
CA GLY A 36 -1.48 -11.46 -8.69
C GLY A 36 -0.31 -10.61 -9.16
N LYS A 37 -0.40 -9.29 -9.10
CA LYS A 37 0.68 -8.38 -9.45
C LYS A 37 1.28 -7.76 -8.20
N HIS A 38 2.60 -7.70 -8.15
CA HIS A 38 3.34 -7.10 -7.03
C HIS A 38 3.39 -5.59 -7.14
N ILE A 39 3.10 -4.91 -6.05
CA ILE A 39 3.21 -3.45 -5.94
C ILE A 39 3.95 -3.09 -4.66
N ILE A 40 4.78 -2.06 -4.75
CA ILE A 40 5.49 -1.54 -3.58
C ILE A 40 5.37 -0.02 -3.47
N ASP A 41 5.20 0.44 -2.24
CA ASP A 41 5.41 1.84 -1.87
C ASP A 41 6.69 1.91 -1.02
N ASN A 42 7.75 2.43 -1.59
CA ASN A 42 9.08 2.43 -0.96
C ASN A 42 9.28 3.55 0.07
N SER A 43 8.27 4.35 0.33
CA SER A 43 8.24 5.33 1.41
C SER A 43 6.79 5.50 1.87
N CYS A 44 6.25 4.42 2.46
CA CYS A 44 4.80 4.28 2.58
C CYS A 44 4.15 5.19 3.64
N GLY A 45 4.93 5.79 4.52
CA GLY A 45 4.38 6.69 5.53
C GLY A 45 3.32 6.01 6.38
N GLU A 46 2.24 6.71 6.63
CA GLU A 46 1.10 6.15 7.37
C GLU A 46 0.17 5.32 6.50
N GLY A 47 0.52 5.11 5.23
CA GLY A 47 -0.18 4.21 4.35
C GLY A 47 -1.18 4.85 3.40
N ALA A 48 -1.00 6.13 3.04
CA ALA A 48 -1.94 6.80 2.13
C ALA A 48 -2.10 6.03 0.81
N PHE A 49 -0.99 5.68 0.15
CA PHE A 49 -1.04 4.87 -1.07
C PHE A 49 -1.45 3.43 -0.77
N LEU A 50 -0.86 2.82 0.25
CA LEU A 50 -1.11 1.41 0.55
C LEU A 50 -2.57 1.16 0.95
N CYS A 51 -3.22 2.08 1.66
CA CYS A 51 -4.64 1.94 1.99
C CYS A 51 -5.51 1.91 0.74
N GLU A 52 -5.24 2.78 -0.21
CA GLU A 52 -5.98 2.80 -1.48
C GLU A 52 -5.65 1.56 -2.31
N ILE A 53 -4.39 1.13 -2.32
CA ILE A 53 -3.96 -0.10 -2.99
C ILE A 53 -4.72 -1.31 -2.45
N VAL A 54 -4.78 -1.45 -1.12
CA VAL A 54 -5.50 -2.57 -0.47
C VAL A 54 -6.98 -2.52 -0.84
N GLY A 55 -7.60 -1.34 -0.80
CA GLY A 55 -8.99 -1.18 -1.18
C GLY A 55 -9.24 -1.63 -2.63
N ARG A 56 -8.41 -1.19 -3.56
CA ARG A 56 -8.52 -1.56 -4.98
C ARG A 56 -8.34 -3.07 -5.16
N TYR A 57 -7.34 -3.65 -4.50
CA TYR A 57 -7.09 -5.08 -4.58
C TYR A 57 -8.27 -5.89 -4.05
N CYS A 58 -8.76 -5.55 -2.88
CA CYS A 58 -9.89 -6.25 -2.26
C CYS A 58 -11.15 -6.16 -3.13
N ARG A 59 -11.46 -5.00 -3.67
CA ARG A 59 -12.65 -4.83 -4.53
C ARG A 59 -12.50 -5.63 -5.83
N ALA A 60 -11.32 -5.59 -6.44
CA ALA A 60 -11.06 -6.37 -7.64
C ALA A 60 -11.18 -7.86 -7.38
N PHE A 61 -10.65 -8.33 -6.26
CA PHE A 61 -10.73 -9.74 -5.86
C PHE A 61 -12.19 -10.15 -5.62
N ARG A 62 -12.92 -9.39 -4.81
CA ARG A 62 -14.28 -9.70 -4.41
C ARG A 62 -15.28 -9.62 -5.56
N ALA A 63 -14.94 -8.97 -6.65
CA ALA A 63 -15.78 -8.94 -7.84
C ALA A 63 -15.96 -10.32 -8.47
N GLY A 64 -15.02 -11.25 -8.22
CA GLY A 64 -15.09 -12.59 -8.79
C GLY A 64 -14.77 -13.72 -7.82
N ASN A 65 -14.55 -13.45 -6.54
CA ASN A 65 -14.14 -14.48 -5.60
C ASN A 65 -14.55 -14.11 -4.17
N ASP A 66 -15.09 -15.09 -3.44
CA ASP A 66 -15.54 -14.90 -2.05
C ASP A 66 -14.62 -15.55 -1.02
N ASP A 67 -13.49 -16.11 -1.45
CA ASP A 67 -12.57 -16.82 -0.56
C ASP A 67 -11.72 -15.83 0.24
N ILE A 68 -12.14 -15.55 1.47
CA ILE A 68 -11.46 -14.58 2.36
C ILE A 68 -10.05 -15.07 2.74
N ALA A 69 -9.86 -16.36 2.95
CA ALA A 69 -8.54 -16.89 3.28
C ALA A 69 -7.57 -16.69 2.12
N LEU A 70 -8.01 -16.88 0.88
CA LEU A 70 -7.19 -16.61 -0.29
C LEU A 70 -6.90 -15.12 -0.44
N LEU A 71 -7.89 -14.26 -0.21
CA LEU A 71 -7.67 -12.81 -0.24
C LEU A 71 -6.59 -12.39 0.76
N LYS A 72 -6.64 -12.91 1.97
CA LYS A 72 -5.63 -12.65 2.98
C LYS A 72 -4.24 -13.04 2.49
N ASP A 73 -4.10 -14.24 1.94
CA ASP A 73 -2.83 -14.73 1.42
C ASP A 73 -2.31 -13.81 0.30
N GLU A 74 -3.19 -13.35 -0.58
CA GLU A 74 -2.79 -12.47 -1.68
C GLU A 74 -2.37 -11.08 -1.18
N LEU A 75 -3.06 -10.52 -0.21
CA LEU A 75 -2.64 -9.25 0.40
C LEU A 75 -1.23 -9.35 0.98
N GLN A 76 -0.92 -10.47 1.63
CA GLN A 76 0.40 -10.71 2.22
C GLN A 76 1.48 -10.95 1.16
N THR A 77 1.10 -11.48 0.02
CA THR A 77 2.04 -11.86 -1.04
C THR A 77 2.37 -10.72 -2.00
N TYR A 78 1.38 -9.91 -2.36
CA TYR A 78 1.51 -9.01 -3.50
C TYR A 78 1.65 -7.53 -3.14
N ILE A 79 1.38 -7.15 -1.90
CA ILE A 79 1.44 -5.75 -1.46
C ILE A 79 2.62 -5.55 -0.53
N HIS A 80 3.49 -4.59 -0.85
CA HIS A 80 4.76 -4.37 -0.16
C HIS A 80 4.95 -2.90 0.18
N GLY A 81 5.67 -2.64 1.26
CA GLY A 81 6.00 -1.29 1.64
C GLY A 81 7.28 -1.19 2.45
N ILE A 82 7.85 0.00 2.48
CA ILE A 82 9.04 0.30 3.29
C ILE A 82 8.81 1.64 3.97
N GLU A 83 9.09 1.72 5.27
CA GLU A 83 9.02 2.95 6.04
C GLU A 83 10.16 3.00 7.03
N ILE A 84 10.87 4.14 7.05
CA ILE A 84 12.06 4.29 7.90
C ILE A 84 11.72 4.67 9.34
N ASP A 85 10.60 5.34 9.58
CA ASP A 85 10.21 5.79 10.92
C ASP A 85 9.33 4.77 11.63
N ALA A 86 9.79 4.30 12.80
CA ALA A 86 9.10 3.22 13.55
C ALA A 86 7.66 3.59 13.93
N GLY A 87 7.44 4.79 14.44
CA GLY A 87 6.09 5.21 14.84
C GLY A 87 5.15 5.34 13.66
N THR A 88 5.64 5.84 12.54
CA THR A 88 4.88 5.95 11.30
C THR A 88 4.59 4.57 10.72
N TYR A 89 5.57 3.65 10.77
CA TYR A 89 5.38 2.26 10.37
C TYR A 89 4.20 1.61 11.14
N GLU A 90 4.16 1.80 12.46
CA GLU A 90 3.10 1.21 13.26
C GLU A 90 1.73 1.77 12.89
N ARG A 91 1.63 3.08 12.64
CA ARG A 91 0.38 3.70 12.18
C ARG A 91 -0.04 3.19 10.82
N CYS A 92 0.92 2.92 9.94
CA CYS A 92 0.62 2.33 8.64
C CYS A 92 -0.05 0.96 8.82
N ILE A 93 0.53 0.09 9.65
CA ILE A 93 -0.04 -1.24 9.92
C ILE A 93 -1.46 -1.12 10.47
N GLU A 94 -1.69 -0.22 11.43
CA GLU A 94 -3.02 0.00 11.98
C GLU A 94 -4.02 0.44 10.92
N ASN A 95 -3.62 1.37 10.05
CA ASN A 95 -4.48 1.87 8.99
C ASN A 95 -4.81 0.78 7.96
N LEU A 96 -3.84 -0.04 7.59
CA LEU A 96 -4.07 -1.16 6.68
C LEU A 96 -5.01 -2.20 7.28
N ASN A 97 -4.87 -2.48 8.57
CA ASN A 97 -5.78 -3.39 9.27
C ASN A 97 -7.21 -2.89 9.22
N LEU A 98 -7.43 -1.58 9.37
CA LEU A 98 -8.76 -0.99 9.30
C LEU A 98 -9.37 -1.14 7.90
N VAL A 99 -8.58 -0.95 6.86
CA VAL A 99 -9.07 -1.14 5.48
C VAL A 99 -9.43 -2.60 5.24
N ALA A 100 -8.53 -3.54 5.59
CA ALA A 100 -8.77 -4.96 5.39
C ALA A 100 -10.02 -5.43 6.13
N LEU A 101 -10.26 -4.91 7.33
CA LEU A 101 -11.43 -5.26 8.14
C LEU A 101 -12.74 -4.95 7.41
N LYS A 102 -12.79 -3.90 6.62
CA LYS A 102 -13.98 -3.55 5.82
C LYS A 102 -14.36 -4.65 4.83
N PHE A 103 -13.41 -5.49 4.46
CA PHE A 103 -13.61 -6.62 3.53
C PHE A 103 -13.65 -7.96 4.25
N GLY A 104 -13.72 -7.94 5.59
CA GLY A 104 -13.80 -9.16 6.39
C GLY A 104 -12.46 -9.86 6.59
N VAL A 105 -11.36 -9.20 6.32
CA VAL A 105 -10.03 -9.78 6.46
C VAL A 105 -9.38 -9.26 7.74
N THR A 106 -8.90 -10.19 8.59
CA THR A 106 -8.26 -9.88 9.87
C THR A 106 -6.92 -10.59 9.97
N ASP A 107 -6.07 -10.11 10.86
CA ASP A 107 -4.78 -10.73 11.18
C ASP A 107 -3.87 -10.88 9.95
N VAL A 108 -3.85 -9.85 9.10
CA VAL A 108 -2.97 -9.84 7.92
C VAL A 108 -1.52 -9.62 8.37
N ASP A 109 -0.62 -10.46 7.90
CA ASP A 109 0.81 -10.31 8.10
C ASP A 109 1.39 -9.48 6.95
N TRP A 110 1.27 -8.16 7.08
CA TRP A 110 1.66 -7.22 6.02
C TRP A 110 3.16 -7.27 5.75
N ASP A 111 3.53 -7.31 4.47
CA ASP A 111 4.93 -7.25 4.07
C ASP A 111 5.40 -5.79 4.00
N ILE A 112 5.46 -5.14 5.14
CA ILE A 112 5.94 -3.79 5.31
C ILE A 112 7.22 -3.85 6.14
N ILE A 113 8.30 -3.31 5.62
CA ILE A 113 9.60 -3.34 6.28
C ILE A 113 9.89 -1.98 6.90
N GLU A 114 10.22 -1.97 8.19
CA GLU A 114 10.77 -0.79 8.83
C GLU A 114 12.26 -0.70 8.47
N GLY A 115 12.63 0.31 7.70
CA GLY A 115 14.01 0.45 7.27
C GLY A 115 14.22 1.50 6.21
N ASN A 116 15.45 1.57 5.70
CA ASN A 116 15.84 2.53 4.68
C ASN A 116 15.72 1.89 3.30
N ALA A 117 14.83 2.43 2.47
CA ALA A 117 14.58 1.91 1.12
C ALA A 117 15.84 1.89 0.25
N LEU A 118 16.77 2.83 0.44
CA LEU A 118 18.01 2.87 -0.31
C LEU A 118 18.93 1.68 -0.01
N LYS A 119 18.74 1.02 1.14
CA LYS A 119 19.56 -0.13 1.57
C LYS A 119 18.84 -1.46 1.43
N ILE A 120 17.54 -1.44 1.16
CA ILE A 120 16.74 -2.67 1.04
C ILE A 120 16.67 -3.05 -0.44
N LYS A 121 17.27 -4.19 -0.79
CA LYS A 121 17.40 -4.65 -2.19
C LYS A 121 16.55 -5.87 -2.52
N ILE A 122 15.88 -6.43 -1.53
CA ILE A 122 15.09 -7.67 -1.66
C ILE A 122 14.00 -7.56 -2.75
N TYR A 123 13.50 -6.35 -3.01
CA TYR A 123 12.43 -6.12 -3.99
C TYR A 123 12.95 -5.71 -5.38
N ASP A 124 14.26 -5.58 -5.55
CA ASP A 124 14.82 -5.09 -6.82
C ASP A 124 14.44 -6.04 -7.96
N GLY A 125 13.82 -5.50 -8.99
CA GLY A 125 13.42 -6.25 -10.18
C GLY A 125 12.22 -7.18 -9.99
N ALA A 126 11.60 -7.19 -8.80
CA ALA A 126 10.51 -8.12 -8.49
C ALA A 126 9.12 -7.49 -8.55
N MET A 127 9.02 -6.18 -8.71
CA MET A 127 7.75 -5.47 -8.63
C MET A 127 7.18 -5.15 -10.01
N ASP A 128 5.87 -5.31 -10.14
CA ASP A 128 5.13 -4.91 -11.35
C ASP A 128 4.78 -3.42 -11.31
N PHE A 129 4.59 -2.87 -10.11
CA PHE A 129 4.29 -1.46 -9.89
C PHE A 129 5.15 -0.93 -8.77
N VAL A 130 5.67 0.28 -8.93
CA VAL A 130 6.38 1.00 -7.87
C VAL A 130 5.74 2.37 -7.73
N VAL A 131 5.28 2.69 -6.54
CA VAL A 131 4.65 3.97 -6.25
C VAL A 131 5.27 4.59 -5.00
N GLY A 132 4.85 5.78 -4.69
CA GLY A 132 5.28 6.48 -3.51
C GLY A 132 6.10 7.71 -3.85
N ASN A 133 6.41 8.43 -2.80
CA ASN A 133 7.14 9.69 -2.87
C ASN A 133 8.46 9.46 -2.14
N PRO A 134 9.54 9.09 -2.85
CA PRO A 134 10.79 8.73 -2.17
C PRO A 134 11.33 9.90 -1.35
N PRO A 135 11.99 9.62 -0.23
CA PRO A 135 12.63 10.67 0.55
C PRO A 135 13.81 11.27 -0.23
N TYR A 136 13.88 12.56 -0.22
CA TYR A 136 14.96 13.30 -0.88
C TYR A 136 15.92 13.85 0.16
#